data_d97199ccc8bfa8f1cb46090d5ebe9815
#
_entry.id   d97199ccc8bfa8f1cb46090d5ebe9815
#
_cell.length_a   1.000
_cell.length_b   1.000
_cell.length_c   1.000
_cell.angle_alpha   90.00
_cell.angle_beta   90.00
_cell.angle_gamma   90.00
#
_symmetry.space_group_name_H-M   'P 1'
#
loop_
_entity.id
_entity.type
_entity.pdbx_description
1 polymer ?
#
loop_
_entity_poly.entity_id
_entity_poly.type
_entity_poly.pdbx_seq_one_letter_code
_entity_poly.pdbx_strand_id
1 'polypeptide(L)'
;MGFTGAEVLLAAAFFLVGVAKGSAMNACTILVSDNSADRTRGMNLMHSCYACGALLCPFLIAAAARVSTSLAVFLLAALGVVLWLVYWKTPMEGKVKDRKAAIDWSFLRSGRFWLLTGLLFCQNAAEQSVTGWMVTYFKGSGIIAGTLAAYTVTVMWGATLVARLLIAFVFPFKSPRKAMVVMAVTCTLFYMLLMRADSQPAAILLLFAFAFAMAGMNPTAVASAGRMTSVTSMSIMLPAASSGAILMPWVIGRVAERAGLAAGMAMNIVPCVGLIIFSVLVERLSEQEYERS
;
A
#
# COMPACT_ATOMS: atom_id res chain seq x y z
N MET A 1 2.00 -6.52 23.77
CA MET A 1 3.25 -6.87 23.10
C MET A 1 4.48 -6.61 23.98
N GLY A 2 4.62 -5.46 24.60
CA GLY A 2 5.81 -5.16 25.42
C GLY A 2 5.98 -5.96 26.71
N PHE A 3 4.97 -6.69 27.16
CA PHE A 3 4.96 -7.41 28.45
C PHE A 3 4.75 -8.92 28.35
N THR A 4 4.54 -9.48 27.14
CA THR A 4 4.23 -10.90 27.00
C THR A 4 4.96 -11.54 25.85
N GLY A 5 5.46 -12.75 26.07
CA GLY A 5 5.93 -13.66 25.03
C GLY A 5 4.92 -14.77 24.68
N ALA A 6 3.72 -14.74 25.27
CA ALA A 6 2.69 -15.75 24.98
C ALA A 6 2.16 -15.58 23.53
N GLU A 7 2.33 -16.61 22.71
CA GLU A 7 2.00 -16.57 21.27
C GLU A 7 0.56 -16.15 20.99
N VAL A 8 -0.39 -16.67 21.77
CA VAL A 8 -1.82 -16.37 21.61
C VAL A 8 -2.11 -14.89 21.89
N LEU A 9 -1.51 -14.33 22.94
CA LEU A 9 -1.70 -12.91 23.27
C LEU A 9 -1.03 -11.99 22.25
N LEU A 10 0.12 -12.39 21.69
CA LEU A 10 0.75 -11.66 20.60
C LEU A 10 -0.11 -11.71 19.34
N ALA A 11 -0.64 -12.88 18.98
CA ALA A 11 -1.54 -13.01 17.83
C ALA A 11 -2.80 -12.16 17.98
N ALA A 12 -3.43 -12.17 19.16
CA ALA A 12 -4.59 -11.33 19.46
C ALA A 12 -4.25 -9.82 19.38
N ALA A 13 -3.10 -9.41 19.90
CA ALA A 13 -2.64 -8.03 19.83
C ALA A 13 -2.37 -7.60 18.37
N PHE A 14 -1.74 -8.43 17.54
CA PHE A 14 -1.55 -8.16 16.12
C PHE A 14 -2.87 -8.07 15.38
N PHE A 15 -3.83 -8.94 15.69
CA PHE A 15 -5.18 -8.87 15.11
C PHE A 15 -5.87 -7.54 15.45
N LEU A 16 -5.84 -7.12 16.72
CA LEU A 16 -6.44 -5.84 17.13
C LEU A 16 -5.76 -4.62 16.47
N VAL A 17 -4.43 -4.64 16.36
CA VAL A 17 -3.69 -3.60 15.61
C VAL A 17 -4.10 -3.58 14.15
N GLY A 18 -4.29 -4.75 13.54
CA GLY A 18 -4.79 -4.87 12.16
C GLY A 18 -6.17 -4.26 11.98
N VAL A 19 -7.11 -4.56 12.89
CA VAL A 19 -8.47 -3.98 12.91
C VAL A 19 -8.40 -2.45 13.07
N ALA A 20 -7.63 -1.96 14.02
CA ALA A 20 -7.47 -0.52 14.26
C ALA A 20 -6.87 0.19 13.04
N LYS A 21 -5.80 -0.36 12.44
CA LYS A 21 -5.17 0.17 11.23
C LYS A 21 -6.16 0.21 10.07
N GLY A 22 -6.89 -0.89 9.82
CA GLY A 22 -7.86 -0.99 8.73
C GLY A 22 -8.98 0.03 8.88
N SER A 23 -9.54 0.17 10.10
CA SER A 23 -10.60 1.12 10.40
C SER A 23 -10.14 2.57 10.22
N ALA A 24 -8.94 2.92 10.74
CA ALA A 24 -8.37 4.26 10.59
C ALA A 24 -8.11 4.60 9.13
N MET A 25 -7.47 3.69 8.36
CA MET A 25 -7.20 3.90 6.94
C MET A 25 -8.48 4.07 6.13
N ASN A 26 -9.51 3.28 6.40
CA ASN A 26 -10.80 3.39 5.71
C ASN A 26 -11.48 4.73 6.01
N ALA A 27 -11.53 5.13 7.27
CA ALA A 27 -12.10 6.42 7.67
C ALA A 27 -11.34 7.61 7.05
N CYS A 28 -9.99 7.60 7.10
CA CYS A 28 -9.17 8.64 6.47
C CYS A 28 -9.39 8.70 4.95
N THR A 29 -9.47 7.54 4.29
CA THR A 29 -9.73 7.44 2.84
C THR A 29 -11.04 8.13 2.47
N ILE A 30 -12.11 7.83 3.20
CA ILE A 30 -13.43 8.42 2.96
C ILE A 30 -13.40 9.93 3.21
N LEU A 31 -12.86 10.35 4.36
CA LEU A 31 -12.78 11.77 4.73
C LEU A 31 -12.00 12.59 3.69
N VAL A 32 -10.82 12.10 3.29
CA VAL A 32 -9.98 12.80 2.30
C VAL A 32 -10.63 12.79 0.93
N SER A 33 -11.23 11.67 0.52
CA SER A 33 -11.94 11.57 -0.76
C SER A 33 -13.11 12.54 -0.86
N ASP A 34 -13.88 12.72 0.23
CA ASP A 34 -15.08 13.55 0.25
C ASP A 34 -14.75 15.04 0.40
N ASN A 35 -13.63 15.40 1.05
CA ASN A 35 -13.28 16.79 1.34
C ASN A 35 -12.18 17.37 0.42
N SER A 36 -11.58 16.57 -0.47
CA SER A 36 -10.55 17.06 -1.39
C SER A 36 -11.17 17.58 -2.69
N ALA A 37 -10.81 18.80 -3.10
CA ALA A 37 -11.17 19.35 -4.40
C ALA A 37 -10.57 18.49 -5.54
N ASP A 38 -9.30 18.11 -5.41
CA ASP A 38 -8.65 17.11 -6.25
C ASP A 38 -8.40 15.84 -5.42
N ARG A 39 -9.23 14.83 -5.67
CA ARG A 39 -9.16 13.55 -4.96
C ARG A 39 -7.83 12.83 -5.14
N THR A 40 -7.26 12.86 -6.34
CA THR A 40 -5.98 12.21 -6.62
C THR A 40 -4.85 12.86 -5.84
N ARG A 41 -4.82 14.19 -5.78
CA ARG A 41 -3.88 14.97 -4.98
C ARG A 41 -4.05 14.68 -3.49
N GLY A 42 -5.28 14.77 -2.99
CA GLY A 42 -5.60 14.50 -1.57
C GLY A 42 -5.21 13.11 -1.13
N MET A 43 -5.52 12.09 -1.95
CA MET A 43 -5.17 10.70 -1.66
C MET A 43 -3.65 10.47 -1.68
N ASN A 44 -2.92 11.05 -2.65
CA ASN A 44 -1.46 10.94 -2.66
C ASN A 44 -0.83 11.63 -1.44
N LEU A 45 -1.35 12.78 -1.00
CA LEU A 45 -0.87 13.48 0.19
C LEU A 45 -1.13 12.65 1.46
N MET A 46 -2.34 12.11 1.64
CA MET A 46 -2.67 11.23 2.77
C MET A 46 -1.75 10.00 2.83
N HIS A 47 -1.56 9.35 1.69
CA HIS A 47 -0.67 8.20 1.60
C HIS A 47 0.82 8.57 1.73
N SER A 48 1.20 9.83 1.48
CA SER A 48 2.55 10.35 1.79
C SER A 48 2.80 10.43 3.29
N CYS A 49 1.80 10.83 4.08
CA CYS A 49 1.89 10.78 5.55
C CYS A 49 2.12 9.36 6.06
N TYR A 50 1.43 8.36 5.46
CA TYR A 50 1.68 6.95 5.77
C TYR A 50 3.13 6.54 5.41
N ALA A 51 3.60 6.90 4.23
CA ALA A 51 4.96 6.58 3.79
C ALA A 51 6.03 7.25 4.66
N CYS A 52 5.79 8.49 5.12
CA CYS A 52 6.65 9.20 6.08
C CYS A 52 6.74 8.44 7.41
N GLY A 53 5.61 7.98 7.95
CA GLY A 53 5.58 7.14 9.14
C GLY A 53 6.33 5.82 8.95
N ALA A 54 6.13 5.14 7.82
CA ALA A 54 6.81 3.90 7.49
C ALA A 54 8.33 4.08 7.31
N LEU A 55 8.76 5.24 6.82
CA LEU A 55 10.17 5.62 6.68
C LEU A 55 10.82 5.91 8.05
N LEU A 56 10.13 6.63 8.93
CA LEU A 56 10.69 7.10 10.21
C LEU A 56 10.60 6.07 11.32
N CYS A 57 9.56 5.23 11.32
CA CYS A 57 9.29 4.26 12.38
C CYS A 57 10.47 3.30 12.66
N PRO A 58 11.18 2.71 11.68
CA PRO A 58 12.33 1.86 11.93
C PRO A 58 13.46 2.57 12.68
N PHE A 59 13.69 3.85 12.42
CA PHE A 59 14.72 4.64 13.11
C PHE A 59 14.32 4.92 14.57
N LEU A 60 13.04 5.24 14.81
CA LEU A 60 12.52 5.42 16.17
C LEU A 60 12.61 4.12 16.97
N ILE A 61 12.25 2.99 16.36
CA ILE A 61 12.37 1.67 17.00
C ILE A 61 13.84 1.36 17.30
N ALA A 62 14.75 1.56 16.35
CA ALA A 62 16.17 1.28 16.53
C ALA A 62 16.79 2.17 17.63
N ALA A 63 16.41 3.45 17.69
CA ALA A 63 16.87 4.36 18.74
C ALA A 63 16.35 3.95 20.13
N ALA A 64 15.07 3.66 20.26
CA ALA A 64 14.45 3.25 21.52
C ALA A 64 14.92 1.86 21.98
N ALA A 65 15.16 0.93 21.05
CA ALA A 65 15.67 -0.41 21.34
C ALA A 65 17.07 -0.43 21.94
N ARG A 66 17.86 0.66 21.80
CA ARG A 66 19.13 0.81 22.50
C ARG A 66 18.96 0.89 24.03
N VAL A 67 17.79 1.33 24.50
CA VAL A 67 17.43 1.36 25.91
C VAL A 67 16.65 0.09 26.28
N SER A 68 15.54 -0.15 25.62
CA SER A 68 14.79 -1.40 25.71
C SER A 68 13.81 -1.56 24.55
N THR A 69 13.55 -2.80 24.14
CA THR A 69 12.54 -3.11 23.10
C THR A 69 11.14 -2.68 23.54
N SER A 70 10.81 -2.83 24.83
CA SER A 70 9.53 -2.40 25.39
C SER A 70 9.33 -0.90 25.27
N LEU A 71 10.38 -0.10 25.46
CA LEU A 71 10.32 1.36 25.32
C LEU A 71 9.87 1.78 23.93
N ALA A 72 10.36 1.11 22.86
CA ALA A 72 9.91 1.38 21.50
C ALA A 72 8.39 1.20 21.33
N VAL A 73 7.85 0.10 21.86
CA VAL A 73 6.42 -0.19 21.80
C VAL A 73 5.60 0.84 22.59
N PHE A 74 6.06 1.23 23.76
CA PHE A 74 5.37 2.25 24.58
C PHE A 74 5.38 3.63 23.94
N LEU A 75 6.49 4.06 23.35
CA LEU A 75 6.56 5.34 22.65
C LEU A 75 5.60 5.38 21.44
N LEU A 76 5.50 4.30 20.68
CA LEU A 76 4.54 4.22 19.58
C LEU A 76 3.10 4.22 20.08
N ALA A 77 2.81 3.53 21.19
CA ALA A 77 1.49 3.54 21.82
C ALA A 77 1.12 4.94 22.35
N ALA A 78 2.06 5.61 23.02
CA ALA A 78 1.88 6.97 23.52
C ALA A 78 1.60 7.96 22.37
N LEU A 79 2.35 7.87 21.28
CA LEU A 79 2.09 8.66 20.06
C LEU A 79 0.68 8.40 19.52
N GLY A 80 0.24 7.14 19.51
CA GLY A 80 -1.13 6.78 19.08
C GLY A 80 -2.20 7.44 19.98
N VAL A 81 -1.99 7.45 21.31
CA VAL A 81 -2.90 8.12 22.25
C VAL A 81 -2.93 9.64 22.04
N VAL A 82 -1.76 10.27 21.83
CA VAL A 82 -1.69 11.72 21.54
C VAL A 82 -2.46 12.06 20.26
N LEU A 83 -2.25 11.29 19.18
CA LEU A 83 -2.97 11.49 17.94
C LEU A 83 -4.47 11.27 18.09
N TRP A 84 -4.89 10.29 18.88
CA TRP A 84 -6.30 10.07 19.20
C TRP A 84 -6.92 11.25 19.97
N LEU A 85 -6.21 11.81 20.96
CA LEU A 85 -6.65 13.00 21.69
C LEU A 85 -6.76 14.23 20.80
N VAL A 86 -5.80 14.44 19.89
CA VAL A 86 -5.85 15.52 18.90
C VAL A 86 -7.07 15.34 17.99
N TYR A 87 -7.27 14.13 17.47
CA TYR A 87 -8.42 13.81 16.62
C TYR A 87 -9.75 14.07 17.36
N TRP A 88 -9.86 13.65 18.61
CA TRP A 88 -11.08 13.84 19.42
C TRP A 88 -11.42 15.32 19.67
N LYS A 89 -10.40 16.17 19.81
CA LYS A 89 -10.57 17.62 20.01
C LYS A 89 -10.77 18.41 18.70
N THR A 90 -10.52 17.79 17.56
CA THR A 90 -10.65 18.44 16.26
C THR A 90 -12.14 18.51 15.88
N PRO A 91 -12.73 19.72 15.73
CA PRO A 91 -14.11 19.84 15.29
C PRO A 91 -14.21 19.32 13.84
N MET A 92 -15.05 18.33 13.64
CA MET A 92 -15.30 17.75 12.32
C MET A 92 -16.71 18.15 11.90
N GLU A 93 -16.81 19.07 10.94
CA GLU A 93 -18.08 19.35 10.26
C GLU A 93 -18.38 18.20 9.29
N GLY A 94 -18.91 17.11 9.82
CA GLY A 94 -19.38 16.00 9.00
C GLY A 94 -20.69 16.35 8.35
N LYS A 95 -20.78 16.29 7.03
CA LYS A 95 -22.08 16.16 6.36
C LYS A 95 -22.67 14.83 6.85
N VAL A 96 -23.63 14.90 7.77
CA VAL A 96 -24.42 13.75 8.19
C VAL A 96 -25.20 13.28 6.98
N LYS A 97 -24.65 12.37 6.20
CA LYS A 97 -25.41 11.65 5.19
C LYS A 97 -26.45 10.83 5.94
N ASP A 98 -27.71 10.98 5.55
CA ASP A 98 -28.84 10.26 6.14
C ASP A 98 -28.50 8.76 6.28
N ARG A 99 -28.36 8.30 7.53
CA ARG A 99 -28.04 6.91 7.87
C ARG A 99 -29.16 5.91 7.51
N LYS A 100 -30.30 6.38 7.00
CA LYS A 100 -31.50 5.57 6.69
C LYS A 100 -31.55 5.06 5.24
N ALA A 101 -30.60 5.43 4.38
CA ALA A 101 -30.55 4.85 3.04
C ALA A 101 -30.27 3.35 3.15
N ALA A 102 -31.17 2.52 2.62
CA ALA A 102 -30.96 1.09 2.50
C ALA A 102 -29.62 0.81 1.81
N ILE A 103 -28.90 -0.19 2.30
CA ILE A 103 -27.62 -0.56 1.71
C ILE A 103 -27.88 -1.07 0.30
N ASP A 104 -27.42 -0.34 -0.70
CA ASP A 104 -27.52 -0.78 -2.09
C ASP A 104 -26.35 -1.73 -2.41
N TRP A 105 -26.69 -2.98 -2.73
CA TRP A 105 -25.75 -4.02 -3.11
C TRP A 105 -25.52 -4.11 -4.63
N SER A 106 -26.10 -3.22 -5.41
CA SER A 106 -26.00 -3.21 -6.87
C SER A 106 -24.55 -3.12 -7.38
N PHE A 107 -23.65 -2.49 -6.60
CA PHE A 107 -22.24 -2.38 -6.94
C PHE A 107 -21.54 -3.73 -7.12
N LEU A 108 -22.01 -4.81 -6.47
CA LEU A 108 -21.46 -6.16 -6.65
C LEU A 108 -21.66 -6.69 -8.08
N ARG A 109 -22.64 -6.16 -8.81
CA ARG A 109 -22.88 -6.48 -10.22
C ARG A 109 -22.06 -5.61 -11.18
N SER A 110 -21.39 -4.56 -10.67
CA SER A 110 -20.59 -3.66 -11.48
C SER A 110 -19.25 -4.30 -11.82
N GLY A 111 -18.96 -4.50 -13.11
CA GLY A 111 -17.65 -4.95 -13.57
C GLY A 111 -16.51 -4.00 -13.14
N ARG A 112 -16.80 -2.71 -13.09
CA ARG A 112 -15.87 -1.67 -12.67
C ARG A 112 -15.45 -1.80 -11.20
N PHE A 113 -16.38 -2.18 -10.32
CA PHE A 113 -16.08 -2.48 -8.92
C PHE A 113 -15.03 -3.61 -8.82
N TRP A 114 -15.22 -4.70 -9.54
CA TRP A 114 -14.31 -5.84 -9.50
C TRP A 114 -12.96 -5.57 -10.17
N LEU A 115 -12.95 -4.78 -11.23
CA LEU A 115 -11.68 -4.40 -11.88
C LEU A 115 -10.82 -3.51 -10.98
N LEU A 116 -11.43 -2.54 -10.28
CA LEU A 116 -10.71 -1.70 -9.31
C LEU A 116 -10.28 -2.51 -8.08
N THR A 117 -11.13 -3.43 -7.62
CA THR A 117 -10.77 -4.35 -6.54
C THR A 117 -9.59 -5.23 -6.94
N GLY A 118 -9.60 -5.79 -8.15
CA GLY A 118 -8.50 -6.60 -8.69
C GLY A 118 -7.20 -5.79 -8.87
N LEU A 119 -7.31 -4.56 -9.36
CA LEU A 119 -6.17 -3.65 -9.48
C LEU A 119 -5.51 -3.38 -8.12
N LEU A 120 -6.32 -3.02 -7.13
CA LEU A 120 -5.85 -2.76 -5.76
C LEU A 120 -5.34 -4.03 -5.07
N PHE A 121 -5.96 -5.19 -5.35
CA PHE A 121 -5.47 -6.49 -4.87
C PHE A 121 -4.05 -6.77 -5.39
N CYS A 122 -3.85 -6.63 -6.70
CA CYS A 122 -2.53 -6.84 -7.31
C CYS A 122 -1.50 -5.84 -6.81
N GLN A 123 -1.90 -4.58 -6.61
CA GLN A 123 -1.02 -3.55 -6.06
C GLN A 123 -0.58 -3.88 -4.63
N ASN A 124 -1.53 -4.21 -3.75
CA ASN A 124 -1.22 -4.61 -2.37
C ASN A 124 -0.37 -5.89 -2.34
N ALA A 125 -0.67 -6.86 -3.21
CA ALA A 125 0.12 -8.08 -3.35
C ALA A 125 1.57 -7.78 -3.73
N ALA A 126 1.80 -6.97 -4.77
CA ALA A 126 3.14 -6.65 -5.25
C ALA A 126 3.95 -5.84 -4.23
N GLU A 127 3.34 -4.81 -3.63
CA GLU A 127 4.00 -3.92 -2.67
C GLU A 127 4.39 -4.64 -1.38
N GLN A 128 3.44 -5.39 -0.79
CA GLN A 128 3.67 -6.05 0.50
C GLN A 128 4.60 -7.27 0.37
N SER A 129 4.62 -7.91 -0.77
CA SER A 129 5.61 -8.97 -1.05
C SER A 129 7.03 -8.44 -1.06
N VAL A 130 7.27 -7.33 -1.72
CA VAL A 130 8.60 -6.69 -1.74
C VAL A 130 8.96 -6.18 -0.34
N THR A 131 8.04 -5.50 0.33
CA THR A 131 8.27 -5.00 1.70
C THR A 131 8.60 -6.13 2.68
N GLY A 132 7.92 -7.27 2.57
CA GLY A 132 8.08 -8.39 3.51
C GLY A 132 9.30 -9.27 3.25
N TRP A 133 9.66 -9.49 1.99
CA TRP A 133 10.66 -10.50 1.62
C TRP A 133 11.99 -9.95 1.11
N MET A 134 12.06 -8.70 0.67
CA MET A 134 13.24 -8.16 -0.01
C MET A 134 14.49 -8.13 0.88
N VAL A 135 14.35 -7.81 2.16
CA VAL A 135 15.46 -7.85 3.12
C VAL A 135 16.03 -9.27 3.23
N THR A 136 15.15 -10.27 3.35
CA THR A 136 15.55 -11.69 3.44
C THR A 136 16.20 -12.15 2.14
N TYR A 137 15.63 -11.75 1.00
CA TYR A 137 16.17 -12.06 -0.33
C TYR A 137 17.58 -11.52 -0.52
N PHE A 138 17.81 -10.24 -0.23
CA PHE A 138 19.15 -9.65 -0.40
C PHE A 138 20.18 -10.20 0.58
N LYS A 139 19.78 -10.49 1.82
CA LYS A 139 20.67 -11.18 2.78
C LYS A 139 21.04 -12.60 2.31
N GLY A 140 20.05 -13.33 1.81
CA GLY A 140 20.25 -14.72 1.37
C GLY A 140 21.02 -14.84 0.06
N SER A 141 20.86 -13.90 -0.86
CA SER A 141 21.58 -13.85 -2.14
C SER A 141 23.00 -13.29 -2.03
N GLY A 142 23.32 -12.57 -0.96
CA GLY A 142 24.60 -11.89 -0.79
C GLY A 142 24.81 -10.66 -1.71
N ILE A 143 23.80 -10.26 -2.50
CA ILE A 143 23.89 -9.12 -3.42
C ILE A 143 24.08 -7.82 -2.65
N ILE A 144 23.41 -7.69 -1.50
CA ILE A 144 23.56 -6.53 -0.61
C ILE A 144 24.14 -7.02 0.72
N ALA A 145 25.20 -6.37 1.20
CA ALA A 145 25.82 -6.69 2.49
C ALA A 145 24.78 -6.71 3.62
N GLY A 146 24.89 -7.68 4.53
CA GLY A 146 23.87 -8.01 5.52
C GLY A 146 23.36 -6.84 6.37
N THR A 147 24.24 -5.89 6.70
CA THR A 147 23.88 -4.66 7.43
C THR A 147 23.09 -3.68 6.56
N LEU A 148 23.43 -3.55 5.27
CA LEU A 148 22.76 -2.64 4.33
C LEU A 148 21.45 -3.22 3.81
N ALA A 149 21.27 -4.54 3.78
CA ALA A 149 20.03 -5.16 3.36
C ALA A 149 18.81 -4.72 4.20
N ALA A 150 19.01 -4.41 5.49
CA ALA A 150 17.96 -3.89 6.35
C ALA A 150 17.42 -2.51 5.90
N TYR A 151 18.27 -1.70 5.25
CA TYR A 151 17.89 -0.37 4.75
C TYR A 151 17.13 -0.39 3.42
N THR A 152 16.99 -1.54 2.78
CA THR A 152 16.20 -1.64 1.53
C THR A 152 14.75 -1.26 1.72
N VAL A 153 14.16 -1.51 2.90
CA VAL A 153 12.81 -1.04 3.27
C VAL A 153 12.78 0.50 3.33
N THR A 154 13.81 1.13 3.87
CA THR A 154 13.97 2.60 3.90
C THR A 154 14.05 3.17 2.48
N VAL A 155 14.83 2.55 1.59
CA VAL A 155 14.92 2.93 0.17
C VAL A 155 13.55 2.87 -0.49
N MET A 156 12.81 1.79 -0.27
CA MET A 156 11.49 1.59 -0.84
C MET A 156 10.48 2.66 -0.35
N TRP A 157 10.40 2.89 0.95
CA TRP A 157 9.47 3.89 1.50
C TRP A 157 9.92 5.33 1.20
N GLY A 158 11.21 5.59 1.11
CA GLY A 158 11.75 6.87 0.66
C GLY A 158 11.37 7.18 -0.78
N ALA A 159 11.56 6.23 -1.70
CA ALA A 159 11.14 6.34 -3.09
C ALA A 159 9.63 6.58 -3.21
N THR A 160 8.84 5.82 -2.44
CA THR A 160 7.38 5.96 -2.39
C THR A 160 6.94 7.33 -1.89
N LEU A 161 7.57 7.86 -0.83
CA LEU A 161 7.28 9.19 -0.30
C LEU A 161 7.56 10.28 -1.32
N VAL A 162 8.76 10.26 -1.92
CA VAL A 162 9.17 11.24 -2.92
C VAL A 162 8.22 11.21 -4.13
N ALA A 163 7.91 10.04 -4.67
CA ALA A 163 7.00 9.92 -5.81
C ALA A 163 5.61 10.48 -5.51
N ARG A 164 5.03 10.14 -4.35
CA ARG A 164 3.69 10.63 -3.95
C ARG A 164 3.66 12.14 -3.75
N LEU A 165 4.71 12.73 -3.17
CA LEU A 165 4.83 14.18 -3.02
C LEU A 165 4.97 14.87 -4.39
N LEU A 166 5.76 14.31 -5.31
CA LEU A 166 5.87 14.81 -6.67
C LEU A 166 4.53 14.78 -7.40
N ILE A 167 3.76 13.68 -7.29
CA ILE A 167 2.42 13.58 -7.87
C ILE A 167 1.46 14.61 -7.25
N ALA A 168 1.55 14.82 -5.92
CA ALA A 168 0.66 15.72 -5.22
C ALA A 168 0.92 17.22 -5.53
N PHE A 169 2.19 17.61 -5.69
CA PHE A 169 2.58 19.01 -5.73
C PHE A 169 3.21 19.48 -7.03
N VAL A 170 3.90 18.60 -7.78
CA VAL A 170 4.71 19.00 -8.94
C VAL A 170 4.13 18.49 -10.25
N PHE A 171 3.75 17.22 -10.32
CA PHE A 171 3.30 16.55 -11.53
C PHE A 171 1.93 15.89 -11.34
N PRO A 172 0.84 16.66 -11.13
CA PRO A 172 -0.50 16.10 -11.02
C PRO A 172 -0.89 15.39 -12.33
N PHE A 173 -1.53 14.24 -12.21
CA PHE A 173 -1.92 13.47 -13.37
C PHE A 173 -3.05 14.14 -14.14
N LYS A 174 -2.82 14.49 -15.41
CA LYS A 174 -3.86 14.96 -16.34
C LYS A 174 -4.89 13.87 -16.62
N SER A 175 -4.44 12.62 -16.74
CA SER A 175 -5.29 11.44 -16.92
C SER A 175 -4.88 10.36 -15.90
N PRO A 176 -5.56 10.25 -14.74
CA PRO A 176 -5.24 9.25 -13.72
C PRO A 176 -5.25 7.81 -14.23
N ARG A 177 -6.14 7.50 -15.18
CA ARG A 177 -6.28 6.16 -15.77
C ARG A 177 -5.06 5.79 -16.62
N LYS A 178 -4.64 6.66 -17.55
CA LYS A 178 -3.41 6.45 -18.35
C LYS A 178 -2.17 6.39 -17.47
N ALA A 179 -2.12 7.21 -16.43
CA ALA A 179 -1.04 7.16 -15.45
C ALA A 179 -0.94 5.80 -14.76
N MET A 180 -2.08 5.17 -14.39
CA MET A 180 -2.06 3.83 -13.81
C MET A 180 -1.48 2.77 -14.76
N VAL A 181 -1.80 2.83 -16.05
CA VAL A 181 -1.20 1.92 -17.05
C VAL A 181 0.31 2.12 -17.15
N VAL A 182 0.77 3.37 -17.24
CA VAL A 182 2.20 3.69 -17.28
C VAL A 182 2.91 3.20 -16.03
N MET A 183 2.36 3.48 -14.84
CA MET A 183 2.90 3.01 -13.56
C MET A 183 2.97 1.48 -13.50
N ALA A 184 1.93 0.77 -13.97
CA ALA A 184 1.89 -0.69 -13.99
C ALA A 184 2.98 -1.29 -14.88
N VAL A 185 3.14 -0.76 -16.09
CA VAL A 185 4.17 -1.23 -17.04
C VAL A 185 5.57 -0.94 -16.52
N THR A 186 5.82 0.29 -16.05
CA THR A 186 7.15 0.69 -15.58
C THR A 186 7.56 -0.04 -14.29
N CYS A 187 6.66 -0.20 -13.32
CA CYS A 187 7.00 -0.95 -12.10
C CYS A 187 7.23 -2.44 -12.40
N THR A 188 6.47 -3.04 -13.30
CA THR A 188 6.70 -4.44 -13.72
C THR A 188 8.06 -4.60 -14.38
N LEU A 189 8.44 -3.69 -15.28
CA LEU A 189 9.74 -3.70 -15.92
C LEU A 189 10.87 -3.58 -14.90
N PHE A 190 10.79 -2.61 -13.98
CA PHE A 190 11.80 -2.43 -12.95
C PHE A 190 11.86 -3.63 -11.98
N TYR A 191 10.74 -4.28 -11.70
CA TYR A 191 10.76 -5.50 -10.91
C TYR A 191 11.49 -6.66 -11.63
N MET A 192 11.22 -6.86 -12.92
CA MET A 192 11.92 -7.87 -13.70
C MET A 192 13.44 -7.62 -13.76
N LEU A 193 13.84 -6.36 -13.91
CA LEU A 193 15.26 -5.98 -13.89
C LEU A 193 15.86 -6.16 -12.49
N LEU A 194 15.12 -5.83 -11.44
CA LEU A 194 15.54 -6.02 -10.04
C LEU A 194 15.86 -7.49 -9.73
N MET A 195 15.05 -8.41 -10.23
CA MET A 195 15.27 -9.85 -10.04
C MET A 195 16.49 -10.39 -10.81
N ARG A 196 17.08 -9.58 -11.69
CA ARG A 196 18.31 -9.90 -12.44
C ARG A 196 19.52 -9.09 -11.99
N ALA A 197 19.34 -8.25 -10.98
CA ALA A 197 20.45 -7.45 -10.46
C ALA A 197 21.50 -8.34 -9.80
N ASP A 198 22.74 -8.18 -10.19
CA ASP A 198 23.92 -8.93 -9.73
C ASP A 198 24.87 -8.10 -8.87
N SER A 199 24.60 -6.80 -8.75
CA SER A 199 25.39 -5.87 -7.96
C SER A 199 24.55 -5.02 -7.01
N GLN A 200 25.14 -4.67 -5.87
CA GLN A 200 24.46 -3.88 -4.84
C GLN A 200 23.95 -2.53 -5.35
N PRO A 201 24.70 -1.71 -6.12
CA PRO A 201 24.19 -0.44 -6.63
C PRO A 201 23.02 -0.62 -7.58
N ALA A 202 23.05 -1.62 -8.46
CA ALA A 202 21.98 -1.93 -9.39
C ALA A 202 20.71 -2.37 -8.62
N ALA A 203 20.87 -3.25 -7.62
CA ALA A 203 19.74 -3.71 -6.80
C ALA A 203 19.06 -2.55 -6.05
N ILE A 204 19.82 -1.66 -5.44
CA ILE A 204 19.28 -0.49 -4.72
C ILE A 204 18.59 0.47 -5.69
N LEU A 205 19.20 0.78 -6.84
CA LEU A 205 18.62 1.68 -7.84
C LEU A 205 17.32 1.11 -8.43
N LEU A 206 17.32 -0.18 -8.77
CA LEU A 206 16.15 -0.84 -9.36
C LEU A 206 15.02 -1.01 -8.34
N LEU A 207 15.34 -1.26 -7.06
CA LEU A 207 14.36 -1.25 -5.97
C LEU A 207 13.72 0.14 -5.80
N PHE A 208 14.55 1.20 -5.81
CA PHE A 208 14.08 2.58 -5.78
C PHE A 208 13.15 2.86 -6.98
N ALA A 209 13.58 2.51 -8.20
CA ALA A 209 12.81 2.74 -9.42
C ALA A 209 11.48 1.97 -9.43
N PHE A 210 11.46 0.71 -8.96
CA PHE A 210 10.26 -0.09 -8.77
C PHE A 210 9.27 0.58 -7.82
N ALA A 211 9.74 0.94 -6.62
CA ALA A 211 8.89 1.56 -5.61
C ALA A 211 8.37 2.94 -6.04
N PHE A 212 9.23 3.74 -6.68
CA PHE A 212 8.89 5.05 -7.24
C PHE A 212 7.80 4.93 -8.32
N ALA A 213 7.98 4.01 -9.28
CA ALA A 213 7.02 3.79 -10.36
C ALA A 213 5.65 3.31 -9.86
N MET A 214 5.62 2.51 -8.78
CA MET A 214 4.37 1.96 -8.24
C MET A 214 3.67 2.89 -7.25
N ALA A 215 4.37 3.88 -6.69
CA ALA A 215 3.94 4.65 -5.52
C ALA A 215 2.56 5.32 -5.65
N GLY A 216 2.25 5.87 -6.82
CA GLY A 216 0.99 6.55 -7.10
C GLY A 216 -0.18 5.62 -7.41
N MET A 217 0.03 4.31 -7.59
CA MET A 217 -0.99 3.37 -8.06
C MET A 217 -2.17 3.28 -7.08
N ASN A 218 -1.89 2.96 -5.81
CA ASN A 218 -2.91 2.81 -4.78
C ASN A 218 -3.76 4.08 -4.59
N PRO A 219 -3.17 5.25 -4.28
CA PRO A 219 -3.93 6.47 -4.06
C PRO A 219 -4.74 6.89 -5.30
N THR A 220 -4.20 6.68 -6.51
CA THR A 220 -4.88 7.01 -7.76
C THR A 220 -6.06 6.07 -8.05
N ALA A 221 -5.90 4.77 -7.82
CA ALA A 221 -6.96 3.78 -7.98
C ALA A 221 -8.10 4.03 -6.98
N VAL A 222 -7.77 4.28 -5.70
CA VAL A 222 -8.76 4.60 -4.66
C VAL A 222 -9.48 5.92 -4.97
N ALA A 223 -8.77 6.96 -5.42
CA ALA A 223 -9.39 8.22 -5.85
C ALA A 223 -10.35 8.02 -7.02
N SER A 224 -9.99 7.15 -7.97
CA SER A 224 -10.83 6.79 -9.10
C SER A 224 -12.07 5.99 -8.68
N ALA A 225 -11.92 5.09 -7.71
CA ALA A 225 -13.01 4.32 -7.14
C ALA A 225 -14.01 5.20 -6.39
N GLY A 226 -13.54 6.17 -5.59
CA GLY A 226 -14.39 7.05 -4.79
C GLY A 226 -15.34 7.93 -5.60
N ARG A 227 -15.12 8.12 -6.89
CA ARG A 227 -16.06 8.83 -7.79
C ARG A 227 -17.26 7.98 -8.20
N MET A 228 -17.18 6.66 -8.07
CA MET A 228 -18.10 5.70 -8.67
C MET A 228 -18.74 4.77 -7.66
N THR A 229 -18.33 4.84 -6.40
CA THR A 229 -18.71 3.90 -5.36
C THR A 229 -19.33 4.61 -4.17
N SER A 230 -20.26 3.94 -3.52
CA SER A 230 -20.82 4.37 -2.24
C SER A 230 -19.83 4.08 -1.11
N VAL A 231 -20.08 4.66 0.08
CA VAL A 231 -19.31 4.36 1.31
C VAL A 231 -19.28 2.85 1.58
N THR A 232 -20.41 2.16 1.36
CA THR A 232 -20.55 0.72 1.55
C THR A 232 -19.65 -0.07 0.60
N SER A 233 -19.62 0.28 -0.69
CA SER A 233 -18.77 -0.41 -1.66
C SER A 233 -17.28 -0.20 -1.39
N MET A 234 -16.86 0.98 -0.93
CA MET A 234 -15.48 1.22 -0.51
C MET A 234 -15.10 0.38 0.71
N SER A 235 -16.02 0.26 1.69
CA SER A 235 -15.80 -0.54 2.89
C SER A 235 -15.67 -2.05 2.62
N ILE A 236 -16.11 -2.53 1.46
CA ILE A 236 -15.93 -3.92 1.02
C ILE A 236 -14.72 -4.04 0.08
N MET A 237 -14.56 -3.09 -0.85
CA MET A 237 -13.48 -3.10 -1.83
C MET A 237 -12.09 -3.08 -1.17
N LEU A 238 -11.89 -2.19 -0.18
CA LEU A 238 -10.57 -2.04 0.44
C LEU A 238 -10.11 -3.27 1.22
N PRO A 239 -10.93 -3.92 2.09
CA PRO A 239 -10.54 -5.18 2.72
C PRO A 239 -10.34 -6.32 1.72
N ALA A 240 -11.21 -6.45 0.70
CA ALA A 240 -11.05 -7.45 -0.34
C ALA A 240 -9.74 -7.26 -1.11
N ALA A 241 -9.40 -6.03 -1.47
CA ALA A 241 -8.13 -5.69 -2.10
C ALA A 241 -6.92 -5.95 -1.19
N SER A 242 -7.07 -5.70 0.12
CA SER A 242 -5.99 -5.90 1.10
C SER A 242 -5.65 -7.38 1.32
N SER A 243 -6.53 -8.32 0.95
CA SER A 243 -6.21 -9.76 1.01
C SER A 243 -5.02 -10.13 0.11
N GLY A 244 -4.73 -9.35 -0.94
CA GLY A 244 -3.52 -9.51 -1.76
C GLY A 244 -2.22 -9.35 -0.95
N ALA A 245 -2.22 -8.44 0.03
CA ALA A 245 -1.10 -8.22 0.93
C ALA A 245 -0.81 -9.41 1.88
N ILE A 246 -1.76 -10.30 2.04
CA ILE A 246 -1.62 -11.52 2.85
C ILE A 246 -1.28 -12.71 1.95
N LEU A 247 -2.05 -12.87 0.87
CA LEU A 247 -1.97 -14.04 0.01
C LEU A 247 -0.62 -14.13 -0.70
N MET A 248 -0.14 -13.05 -1.30
CA MET A 248 1.05 -13.10 -2.14
C MET A 248 2.35 -13.33 -1.33
N PRO A 249 2.61 -12.66 -0.19
CA PRO A 249 3.75 -13.00 0.66
C PRO A 249 3.72 -14.44 1.16
N TRP A 250 2.53 -14.99 1.43
CA TRP A 250 2.37 -16.40 1.80
C TRP A 250 2.73 -17.33 0.65
N VAL A 251 2.26 -17.05 -0.58
CA VAL A 251 2.62 -17.82 -1.80
C VAL A 251 4.13 -17.79 -2.01
N ILE A 252 4.77 -16.63 -1.88
CA ILE A 252 6.22 -16.49 -1.99
C ILE A 252 6.92 -17.39 -0.98
N GLY A 253 6.48 -17.38 0.28
CA GLY A 253 7.03 -18.25 1.33
C GLY A 253 6.90 -19.74 0.99
N ARG A 254 5.72 -20.16 0.53
CA ARG A 254 5.47 -21.57 0.14
C ARG A 254 6.30 -22.03 -1.07
N VAL A 255 6.51 -21.13 -2.04
CA VAL A 255 7.39 -21.42 -3.19
C VAL A 255 8.86 -21.42 -2.75
N ALA A 256 9.25 -20.49 -1.89
CA ALA A 256 10.61 -20.38 -1.37
C ALA A 256 11.04 -21.62 -0.59
N GLU A 257 10.15 -22.24 0.18
CA GLU A 257 10.40 -23.50 0.90
C GLU A 257 10.72 -24.66 -0.05
N ARG A 258 10.17 -24.67 -1.27
CA ARG A 258 10.30 -25.79 -2.22
C ARG A 258 11.37 -25.56 -3.28
N ALA A 259 11.50 -24.33 -3.76
CA ALA A 259 12.29 -23.99 -4.95
C ALA A 259 13.33 -22.87 -4.68
N GLY A 260 13.48 -22.45 -3.42
CA GLY A 260 14.40 -21.40 -3.04
C GLY A 260 13.79 -19.99 -3.13
N LEU A 261 14.39 -19.06 -2.40
CA LEU A 261 13.84 -17.72 -2.21
C LEU A 261 13.80 -16.92 -3.52
N ALA A 262 14.75 -17.11 -4.43
CA ALA A 262 14.73 -16.45 -5.75
C ALA A 262 13.50 -16.85 -6.58
N ALA A 263 13.13 -18.14 -6.57
CA ALA A 263 11.92 -18.63 -7.22
C ALA A 263 10.66 -18.07 -6.55
N GLY A 264 10.64 -18.02 -5.22
CA GLY A 264 9.58 -17.37 -4.46
C GLY A 264 9.39 -15.91 -4.87
N MET A 265 10.47 -15.12 -4.88
CA MET A 265 10.42 -13.71 -5.27
C MET A 265 9.99 -13.52 -6.72
N ALA A 266 10.39 -14.42 -7.63
CA ALA A 266 9.95 -14.36 -9.04
C ALA A 266 8.41 -14.46 -9.17
N MET A 267 7.71 -15.13 -8.25
CA MET A 267 6.24 -15.18 -8.25
C MET A 267 5.57 -13.81 -8.15
N ASN A 268 6.27 -12.80 -7.60
CA ASN A 268 5.72 -11.44 -7.53
C ASN A 268 5.55 -10.76 -8.92
N ILE A 269 6.06 -11.38 -9.97
CA ILE A 269 5.74 -10.97 -11.35
C ILE A 269 4.24 -11.15 -11.65
N VAL A 270 3.59 -12.15 -11.04
CA VAL A 270 2.16 -12.43 -11.26
C VAL A 270 1.27 -11.22 -10.90
N PRO A 271 1.31 -10.67 -9.68
CA PRO A 271 0.55 -9.46 -9.38
C PRO A 271 1.04 -8.24 -10.18
N CYS A 272 2.31 -8.13 -10.55
CA CYS A 272 2.79 -7.05 -11.41
C CYS A 272 2.16 -7.11 -12.81
N VAL A 273 2.04 -8.29 -13.40
CA VAL A 273 1.30 -8.48 -14.67
C VAL A 273 -0.19 -8.22 -14.47
N GLY A 274 -0.75 -8.65 -13.34
CA GLY A 274 -2.13 -8.33 -12.97
C GLY A 274 -2.39 -6.82 -12.92
N LEU A 275 -1.45 -6.02 -12.42
CA LEU A 275 -1.52 -4.55 -12.46
C LEU A 275 -1.69 -4.02 -13.87
N ILE A 276 -0.92 -4.53 -14.84
CA ILE A 276 -1.03 -4.13 -16.25
C ILE A 276 -2.41 -4.48 -16.80
N ILE A 277 -2.85 -5.73 -16.61
CA ILE A 277 -4.13 -6.21 -17.12
C ILE A 277 -5.29 -5.36 -16.55
N PHE A 278 -5.37 -5.22 -15.22
CA PHE A 278 -6.46 -4.49 -14.59
C PHE A 278 -6.43 -2.99 -14.89
N SER A 279 -5.24 -2.35 -14.98
CA SER A 279 -5.16 -0.93 -15.32
C SER A 279 -5.62 -0.65 -16.76
N VAL A 280 -5.26 -1.52 -17.72
CA VAL A 280 -5.73 -1.43 -19.11
C VAL A 280 -7.24 -1.65 -19.19
N LEU A 281 -7.78 -2.64 -18.48
CA LEU A 281 -9.21 -2.89 -18.47
C LEU A 281 -10.01 -1.74 -17.83
N VAL A 282 -9.50 -1.13 -16.76
CA VAL A 282 -10.09 0.07 -16.13
C VAL A 282 -10.07 1.27 -17.09
N GLU A 283 -9.01 1.45 -17.87
CA GLU A 283 -8.93 2.50 -18.88
C GLU A 283 -9.97 2.29 -19.99
N ARG A 284 -10.00 1.09 -20.59
CA ARG A 284 -10.91 0.77 -21.71
C ARG A 284 -12.38 0.88 -21.35
N LEU A 285 -12.81 0.39 -20.19
CA LEU A 285 -14.21 0.53 -19.74
C LEU A 285 -14.65 1.99 -19.66
N SER A 286 -13.74 2.87 -19.31
CA SER A 286 -14.02 4.29 -19.17
C SER A 286 -14.09 5.02 -20.51
N GLU A 287 -13.37 4.59 -21.51
CA GLU A 287 -13.49 5.13 -22.87
C GLU A 287 -14.83 4.76 -23.47
N GLN A 288 -15.27 3.51 -23.32
CA GLN A 288 -16.58 3.04 -23.79
C GLN A 288 -17.76 3.76 -23.14
N GLU A 289 -17.66 4.16 -21.86
CA GLU A 289 -18.71 4.94 -21.21
C GLU A 289 -18.74 6.38 -21.70
N TYR A 290 -17.61 6.96 -22.02
CA TYR A 290 -17.52 8.32 -22.60
C TYR A 290 -18.08 8.37 -24.03
N GLU A 291 -17.86 7.33 -24.83
CA GLU A 291 -18.41 7.23 -26.20
C GLU A 291 -19.93 7.00 -26.24
N ARG A 292 -20.51 6.51 -25.14
CA ARG A 292 -21.95 6.24 -25.02
C ARG A 292 -22.76 7.38 -24.36
N SER A 293 -22.08 8.37 -23.79
CA SER A 293 -22.67 9.56 -23.16
C SER A 293 -22.69 10.76 -24.10
#